data_0575591eed501f9f471bf6ad5cee17eb
#
_entry.id   0575591eed501f9f471bf6ad5cee17eb
#
_cell.length_a   1.000
_cell.length_b   1.000
_cell.length_c   1.000
_cell.angle_alpha   90.00
_cell.angle_beta   90.00
_cell.angle_gamma   90.00
#
_symmetry.space_group_name_H-M   'P 1'
#
loop_
_entity.id
_entity.type
_entity.pdbx_description
1 polymer ?
#
loop_
_entity_poly.entity_id
_entity_poly.type
_entity_poly.pdbx_seq_one_letter_code
_entity_poly.pdbx_strand_id
1 'polypeptide(L)'
;MPADIGIDLGTTKIIVYETGRGVVFREPNVVAVNNDTGEVLAVGENAFKMVGRTPGYITATSPMGGGVISDYNLTNVLIHHAIKKVCGDSYLKPRVAICVPSIITDVEQRAVVDAALAAGARKVFLIEEPVAAAMGAGIDISKPD
;
A
#
# COMPACT_ATOMS: atom_id res chain seq x y z
N MET A 1 7.40 13.45 17.58
CA MET A 1 8.07 12.58 16.60
C MET A 1 7.03 11.97 15.67
N PRO A 2 7.26 11.98 14.37
CA PRO A 2 6.36 11.27 13.47
C PRO A 2 6.45 9.78 13.73
N ALA A 3 5.32 9.10 13.65
CA ALA A 3 5.30 7.65 13.80
C ALA A 3 5.93 6.99 12.57
N ASP A 4 6.63 5.88 12.79
CA ASP A 4 7.10 5.05 11.70
C ASP A 4 5.98 4.06 11.35
N ILE A 5 5.73 3.85 10.08
CA ILE A 5 4.75 2.89 9.63
C ILE A 5 5.35 1.87 8.68
N GLY A 6 4.75 0.69 8.66
CA GLY A 6 5.11 -0.35 7.72
C GLY A 6 3.87 -0.80 6.97
N ILE A 7 4.03 -1.07 5.68
CA ILE A 7 2.94 -1.47 4.81
C ILE A 7 3.24 -2.85 4.22
N ASP A 8 2.35 -3.81 4.46
CA ASP A 8 2.40 -5.10 3.77
C ASP A 8 1.42 -5.07 2.60
N LEU A 9 1.95 -5.20 1.38
CA LEU A 9 1.15 -5.34 0.17
C LEU A 9 0.89 -6.85 -0.04
N GLY A 10 -0.16 -7.35 0.58
CA GLY A 10 -0.50 -8.76 0.50
C GLY A 10 -1.32 -9.11 -0.74
N THR A 11 -1.52 -10.41 -0.95
CA THR A 11 -2.29 -10.91 -2.10
C THR A 11 -3.77 -10.58 -2.01
N THR A 12 -4.31 -10.45 -0.79
CA THR A 12 -5.72 -10.19 -0.56
C THR A 12 -5.98 -8.91 0.22
N LYS A 13 -5.00 -8.46 1.02
CA LYS A 13 -5.18 -7.31 1.91
C LYS A 13 -3.96 -6.42 1.91
N ILE A 14 -4.19 -5.14 2.17
CA ILE A 14 -3.13 -4.20 2.51
C ILE A 14 -3.22 -3.94 4.01
N ILE A 15 -2.11 -4.10 4.71
CA ILE A 15 -2.06 -3.97 6.16
C ILE A 15 -1.01 -2.93 6.52
N VAL A 16 -1.36 -2.01 7.41
CA VAL A 16 -0.43 -0.99 7.89
C VAL A 16 -0.20 -1.18 9.38
N TYR A 17 1.06 -1.18 9.76
CA TYR A 17 1.53 -1.25 11.15
C TYR A 17 2.12 0.09 11.54
N GLU A 18 1.89 0.50 12.77
CA GLU A 18 2.50 1.71 13.33
C GLU A 18 3.33 1.33 14.54
N THR A 19 4.55 1.86 14.62
CA THR A 19 5.44 1.58 15.75
C THR A 19 4.77 1.94 17.07
N GLY A 20 4.71 0.97 17.98
CA GLY A 20 4.10 1.15 19.29
C GLY A 20 2.59 0.95 19.33
N ARG A 21 1.93 0.80 18.18
CA ARG A 21 0.47 0.63 18.12
C ARG A 21 0.02 -0.67 17.44
N GLY A 22 0.92 -1.34 16.71
CA GLY A 22 0.56 -2.55 15.98
C GLY A 22 -0.21 -2.26 14.71
N VAL A 23 -1.17 -3.11 14.37
CA VAL A 23 -1.99 -2.95 13.17
C VAL A 23 -2.95 -1.78 13.35
N VAL A 24 -2.83 -0.77 12.49
CA VAL A 24 -3.70 0.43 12.53
C VAL A 24 -4.62 0.53 11.31
N PHE A 25 -4.41 -0.31 10.31
CA PHE A 25 -5.21 -0.29 9.09
C PHE A 25 -5.17 -1.67 8.44
N ARG A 26 -6.33 -2.15 8.00
CA ARG A 26 -6.44 -3.42 7.29
C ARG A 26 -7.63 -3.32 6.37
N GLU A 27 -7.39 -3.37 5.06
CA GLU A 27 -8.46 -3.37 4.06
C GLU A 27 -8.13 -4.33 2.92
N PRO A 28 -9.15 -4.80 2.21
CA PRO A 28 -8.91 -5.56 0.98
C PRO A 28 -8.11 -4.72 -0.02
N ASN A 29 -7.18 -5.35 -0.73
CA ASN A 29 -6.37 -4.67 -1.75
C ASN A 29 -7.11 -4.67 -3.10
N VAL A 30 -8.29 -4.07 -3.12
CA VAL A 30 -9.16 -4.01 -4.30
C VAL A 30 -9.34 -2.57 -4.73
N VAL A 31 -9.33 -2.35 -6.04
CA VAL A 31 -9.59 -1.04 -6.65
C VAL A 31 -10.67 -1.21 -7.71
N ALA A 32 -11.67 -0.33 -7.69
CA ALA A 32 -12.74 -0.31 -8.68
C ALA A 32 -12.49 0.83 -9.67
N VAL A 33 -12.50 0.52 -10.95
CA VAL A 33 -12.14 1.44 -12.03
C VAL A 33 -13.23 1.46 -13.08
N ASN A 34 -13.54 2.66 -13.57
CA ASN A 34 -14.37 2.83 -14.77
C ASN A 34 -13.50 2.51 -15.98
N ASN A 35 -13.84 1.44 -16.72
CA ASN A 35 -13.04 0.98 -17.85
C ASN A 35 -13.01 1.95 -19.03
N ASP A 36 -14.05 2.77 -19.16
CA ASP A 36 -14.14 3.71 -20.28
C ASP A 36 -13.30 4.96 -20.06
N THR A 37 -13.20 5.41 -18.81
CA THR A 37 -12.50 6.65 -18.48
C THR A 37 -11.19 6.44 -17.73
N GLY A 38 -10.97 5.26 -17.14
CA GLY A 38 -9.82 4.99 -16.29
C GLY A 38 -9.96 5.58 -14.89
N GLU A 39 -11.10 6.20 -14.57
CA GLU A 39 -11.32 6.82 -13.27
C GLU A 39 -11.43 5.78 -12.17
N VAL A 40 -10.74 6.01 -11.04
CA VAL A 40 -10.85 5.19 -9.85
C VAL A 40 -12.10 5.58 -9.10
N LEU A 41 -13.01 4.62 -8.93
CA LEU A 41 -14.32 4.85 -8.31
C LEU A 41 -14.35 4.51 -6.83
N ALA A 42 -13.55 3.52 -6.42
CA ALA A 42 -13.50 3.08 -5.03
C ALA A 42 -12.19 2.35 -4.77
N VAL A 43 -11.78 2.32 -3.50
CA VAL A 43 -10.54 1.66 -3.06
C VAL A 43 -10.82 0.93 -1.76
N GLY A 44 -10.18 -0.22 -1.59
CA GLY A 44 -10.22 -0.95 -0.34
C GLY A 44 -11.58 -1.59 -0.07
N GLU A 45 -12.11 -1.37 1.12
CA GLU A 45 -13.38 -1.98 1.55
C GLU A 45 -14.55 -1.63 0.63
N ASN A 46 -14.63 -0.38 0.21
CA ASN A 46 -15.70 0.05 -0.68
C ASN A 46 -15.62 -0.64 -2.05
N ALA A 47 -14.40 -0.79 -2.57
CA ALA A 47 -14.19 -1.49 -3.83
C ALA A 47 -14.50 -2.98 -3.69
N PHE A 48 -14.15 -3.58 -2.56
CA PHE A 48 -14.41 -5.00 -2.30
C PHE A 48 -15.91 -5.31 -2.36
N LYS A 49 -16.74 -4.42 -1.84
CA LYS A 49 -18.19 -4.59 -1.87
C LYS A 49 -18.75 -4.59 -3.29
N MET A 50 -17.99 -4.07 -4.25
CA MET A 50 -18.40 -4.01 -5.66
C MET A 50 -18.03 -5.25 -6.45
N VAL A 51 -17.17 -6.13 -5.90
CA VAL A 51 -16.74 -7.33 -6.62
C VAL A 51 -17.94 -8.21 -6.98
N GLY A 52 -18.05 -8.54 -8.26
CA GLY A 52 -19.14 -9.39 -8.76
C GLY A 52 -20.49 -8.70 -8.85
N ARG A 53 -20.57 -7.41 -8.55
CA ARG A 53 -21.83 -6.64 -8.53
C ARG A 53 -21.79 -5.40 -9.41
N THR A 54 -20.78 -5.30 -10.27
CA THR A 54 -20.58 -4.11 -11.08
C THR A 54 -21.16 -4.28 -12.48
N PRO A 55 -21.63 -3.18 -13.10
CA PRO A 55 -21.93 -3.20 -14.54
C PRO A 55 -20.65 -3.49 -15.33
N GLY A 56 -20.81 -3.88 -16.60
CA GLY A 56 -19.69 -4.29 -17.44
C GLY A 56 -18.62 -3.24 -17.67
N TYR A 57 -18.93 -1.96 -17.46
CA TYR A 57 -17.95 -0.88 -17.62
C TYR A 57 -17.14 -0.58 -16.36
N ILE A 58 -17.40 -1.28 -15.26
CA ILE A 58 -16.65 -1.14 -14.01
C ILE A 58 -15.94 -2.46 -13.69
N THR A 59 -14.66 -2.38 -13.38
CA THR A 59 -13.88 -3.54 -12.93
C THR A 59 -13.40 -3.29 -11.50
N ALA A 60 -13.71 -4.23 -10.61
CA ALA A 60 -13.20 -4.24 -9.23
C ALA A 60 -12.25 -5.43 -9.09
N THR A 61 -10.97 -5.16 -8.91
CA THR A 61 -9.93 -6.20 -8.93
C THR A 61 -8.76 -5.84 -8.03
N SER A 62 -7.98 -6.86 -7.68
CA SER A 62 -6.75 -6.69 -6.92
C SER A 62 -5.56 -6.57 -7.87
N PRO A 63 -4.77 -5.48 -7.80
CA PRO A 63 -3.56 -5.36 -8.60
C PRO A 63 -2.42 -6.26 -8.13
N MET A 64 -2.61 -6.97 -7.02
CA MET A 64 -1.60 -7.84 -6.39
C MET A 64 -2.01 -9.30 -6.38
N GLY A 65 -2.99 -9.69 -7.18
CA GLY A 65 -3.45 -11.07 -7.23
C GLY A 65 -2.31 -12.02 -7.59
N GLY A 66 -2.21 -13.16 -6.88
CA GLY A 66 -1.15 -14.12 -7.12
C GLY A 66 0.22 -13.76 -6.57
N GLY A 67 0.31 -12.72 -5.74
CA GLY A 67 1.58 -12.32 -5.13
C GLY A 67 2.52 -11.54 -6.05
N VAL A 68 2.03 -11.12 -7.21
CA VAL A 68 2.80 -10.34 -8.18
C VAL A 68 2.04 -9.06 -8.46
N ILE A 69 2.76 -7.94 -8.55
CA ILE A 69 2.15 -6.66 -8.90
C ILE A 69 1.84 -6.68 -10.41
N SER A 70 0.55 -6.73 -10.76
CA SER A 70 0.13 -6.76 -12.15
C SER A 70 -0.22 -5.37 -12.69
N ASP A 71 -0.50 -4.42 -11.81
CA ASP A 71 -0.82 -3.05 -12.21
C ASP A 71 -0.22 -2.09 -11.18
N TYR A 72 0.86 -1.42 -11.58
CA TYR A 72 1.58 -0.50 -10.70
C TYR A 72 0.82 0.77 -10.42
N ASN A 73 0.03 1.26 -11.38
CA ASN A 73 -0.77 2.47 -11.17
C ASN A 73 -1.82 2.23 -10.09
N LEU A 74 -2.52 1.10 -10.14
CA LEU A 74 -3.53 0.76 -9.14
C LEU A 74 -2.90 0.41 -7.79
N THR A 75 -1.72 -0.21 -7.79
CA THR A 75 -0.97 -0.47 -6.56
C THR A 75 -0.59 0.85 -5.88
N ASN A 76 -0.16 1.83 -6.67
CA ASN A 76 0.17 3.15 -6.14
C ASN A 76 -1.06 3.86 -5.55
N VAL A 77 -2.24 3.67 -6.14
CA VAL A 77 -3.50 4.18 -5.58
C VAL A 77 -3.76 3.56 -4.21
N LEU A 78 -3.52 2.25 -4.05
CA LEU A 78 -3.68 1.57 -2.76
C LEU A 78 -2.71 2.10 -1.71
N ILE A 79 -1.45 2.29 -2.08
CA ILE A 79 -0.43 2.82 -1.16
C ILE A 79 -0.83 4.23 -0.70
N HIS A 80 -1.23 5.08 -1.63
CA HIS A 80 -1.68 6.44 -1.33
C HIS A 80 -2.88 6.42 -0.38
N HIS A 81 -3.86 5.57 -0.67
CA HIS A 81 -5.05 5.42 0.16
C HIS A 81 -4.70 5.02 1.59
N ALA A 82 -3.82 4.02 1.75
CA ALA A 82 -3.42 3.53 3.06
C ALA A 82 -2.68 4.60 3.87
N ILE A 83 -1.73 5.28 3.25
CA ILE A 83 -0.95 6.33 3.94
C ILE A 83 -1.86 7.48 4.36
N LYS A 84 -2.76 7.91 3.48
CA LYS A 84 -3.69 9.00 3.80
C LYS A 84 -4.66 8.62 4.90
N LYS A 85 -5.14 7.39 4.93
CA LYS A 85 -6.04 6.91 5.98
C LYS A 85 -5.37 6.88 7.34
N VAL A 86 -4.10 6.49 7.39
CA VAL A 86 -3.36 6.36 8.65
C VAL A 86 -2.82 7.71 9.13
N CYS A 87 -2.28 8.52 8.24
CA CYS A 87 -1.57 9.76 8.59
C CYS A 87 -2.39 11.02 8.38
N GLY A 88 -3.41 10.97 7.51
CA GLY A 88 -4.23 12.14 7.20
C GLY A 88 -3.39 13.26 6.62
N ASP A 89 -3.67 14.48 7.05
CA ASP A 89 -2.95 15.68 6.64
C ASP A 89 -1.94 16.12 7.70
N SER A 90 -1.37 15.16 8.43
CA SER A 90 -0.43 15.45 9.50
C SER A 90 0.80 16.21 8.98
N TYR A 91 1.23 17.18 9.75
CA TYR A 91 2.50 17.88 9.54
C TYR A 91 3.68 16.94 9.64
N LEU A 92 3.59 15.98 10.57
CA LEU A 92 4.68 15.06 10.86
C LEU A 92 4.59 13.87 9.93
N LYS A 93 5.38 13.91 8.86
CA LYS A 93 5.38 12.86 7.85
C LYS A 93 6.12 11.63 8.37
N PRO A 94 5.55 10.44 8.19
CA PRO A 94 6.16 9.21 8.69
C PRO A 94 7.31 8.72 7.82
N ARG A 95 8.18 7.92 8.42
CA ARG A 95 9.03 7.03 7.65
C ARG A 95 8.23 5.77 7.35
N VAL A 96 8.33 5.26 6.14
CA VAL A 96 7.50 4.15 5.67
C VAL A 96 8.37 3.02 5.17
N ALA A 97 8.17 1.82 5.70
CA ALA A 97 8.75 0.61 5.15
C ALA A 97 7.66 -0.14 4.40
N ILE A 98 7.92 -0.53 3.16
CA ILE A 98 6.95 -1.25 2.33
C ILE A 98 7.50 -2.61 1.97
N CYS A 99 6.75 -3.66 2.31
CA CYS A 99 7.06 -5.01 1.89
C CYS A 99 6.60 -5.19 0.45
N VAL A 100 7.53 -5.51 -0.43
CA VAL A 100 7.26 -5.74 -1.86
C VAL A 100 7.67 -7.15 -2.25
N PRO A 101 7.09 -7.70 -3.33
CA PRO A 101 7.56 -8.98 -3.87
C PRO A 101 9.03 -8.88 -4.25
N SER A 102 9.78 -9.97 -4.07
CA SER A 102 11.22 -9.97 -4.34
C SER A 102 11.55 -9.79 -5.82
N ILE A 103 10.61 -10.09 -6.71
CA ILE A 103 10.82 -10.03 -8.15
C ILE A 103 10.19 -8.76 -8.70
N ILE A 104 10.89 -7.63 -8.53
CA ILE A 104 10.53 -6.37 -9.18
C ILE A 104 11.81 -5.71 -9.69
N THR A 105 11.67 -4.96 -10.78
CA THR A 105 12.80 -4.24 -11.39
C THR A 105 13.14 -2.98 -10.60
N ASP A 106 14.31 -2.40 -10.86
CA ASP A 106 14.73 -1.16 -10.23
C ASP A 106 13.75 -0.02 -10.58
N VAL A 107 13.23 0.01 -11.80
CA VAL A 107 12.25 1.01 -12.22
C VAL A 107 10.95 0.85 -11.44
N GLU A 108 10.52 -0.39 -11.24
CA GLU A 108 9.31 -0.68 -10.49
C GLU A 108 9.45 -0.34 -9.00
N GLN A 109 10.62 -0.61 -8.41
CA GLN A 109 10.94 -0.22 -7.04
C GLN A 109 10.85 1.30 -6.90
N ARG A 110 11.41 2.04 -7.87
CA ARG A 110 11.38 3.48 -7.88
C ARG A 110 9.95 4.01 -7.93
N ALA A 111 9.10 3.38 -8.73
CA ALA A 111 7.70 3.78 -8.85
C ALA A 111 6.96 3.64 -7.51
N VAL A 112 7.22 2.56 -6.78
CA VAL A 112 6.61 2.35 -5.46
C VAL A 112 7.10 3.39 -4.45
N VAL A 113 8.41 3.67 -4.44
CA VAL A 113 8.98 4.69 -3.57
C VAL A 113 8.39 6.06 -3.87
N ASP A 114 8.30 6.44 -5.14
CA ASP A 114 7.77 7.73 -5.54
C ASP A 114 6.30 7.89 -5.15
N ALA A 115 5.51 6.81 -5.28
CA ALA A 115 4.11 6.82 -4.88
C ALA A 115 3.95 7.08 -3.37
N ALA A 116 4.77 6.44 -2.55
CA ALA A 116 4.72 6.63 -1.11
C ALA A 116 5.16 8.04 -0.70
N LEU A 117 6.21 8.57 -1.35
CA LEU A 117 6.65 9.95 -1.11
C LEU A 117 5.55 10.93 -1.50
N ALA A 118 4.89 10.72 -2.65
CA ALA A 118 3.79 11.57 -3.10
C ALA A 118 2.60 11.52 -2.15
N ALA A 119 2.40 10.40 -1.47
CA ALA A 119 1.31 10.22 -0.50
C ALA A 119 1.60 10.89 0.85
N GLY A 120 2.83 11.35 1.08
CA GLY A 120 3.19 12.06 2.30
C GLY A 120 4.27 11.40 3.14
N ALA A 121 4.91 10.32 2.68
CA ALA A 121 6.01 9.73 3.42
C ALA A 121 7.23 10.64 3.38
N ARG A 122 7.94 10.72 4.50
CA ARG A 122 9.19 11.49 4.58
C ARG A 122 10.35 10.69 4.02
N LYS A 123 10.37 9.40 4.27
CA LYS A 123 11.40 8.48 3.81
C LYS A 123 10.78 7.11 3.59
N VAL A 124 11.24 6.39 2.56
CA VAL A 124 10.67 5.10 2.19
C VAL A 124 11.77 4.06 2.11
N PHE A 125 11.51 2.89 2.71
CA PHE A 125 12.38 1.72 2.65
C PHE A 125 11.58 0.57 2.02
N LEU A 126 12.19 -0.15 1.09
CA LEU A 126 11.58 -1.35 0.54
C LEU A 126 12.20 -2.57 1.20
N ILE A 127 11.36 -3.51 1.62
CA ILE A 127 11.80 -4.75 2.25
C ILE A 127 11.12 -5.94 1.57
N GLU A 128 11.76 -7.10 1.63
CA GLU A 128 11.25 -8.32 1.00
C GLU A 128 10.50 -9.22 1.98
N GLU A 129 10.72 -9.03 3.27
CA GLU A 129 10.04 -9.81 4.30
C GLU A 129 8.81 -9.06 4.84
N PRO A 130 7.82 -9.77 5.39
CA PRO A 130 6.65 -9.11 5.98
C PRO A 130 7.04 -8.10 7.05
N VAL A 131 6.41 -6.93 7.01
CA VAL A 131 6.69 -5.83 7.93
C VAL A 131 6.48 -6.28 9.38
N ALA A 132 5.41 -7.05 9.64
CA ALA A 132 5.12 -7.52 10.98
C ALA A 132 6.28 -8.35 11.56
N ALA A 133 6.88 -9.21 10.73
CA ALA A 133 8.01 -10.02 11.17
C ALA A 133 9.25 -9.16 11.43
N ALA A 134 9.51 -8.20 10.55
CA ALA A 134 10.64 -7.29 10.71
C ALA A 134 10.52 -6.46 11.98
N MET A 135 9.35 -5.88 12.23
CA MET A 135 9.10 -5.05 13.41
C MET A 135 9.08 -5.90 14.68
N GLY A 136 8.50 -7.12 14.60
CA GLY A 136 8.46 -8.04 15.71
C GLY A 136 9.83 -8.57 16.11
N ALA A 137 10.76 -8.64 15.16
CA ALA A 137 12.13 -9.06 15.43
C ALA A 137 13.01 -7.92 15.95
N GLY A 138 12.44 -6.73 16.12
CA GLY A 138 13.17 -5.58 16.62
C GLY A 138 14.00 -4.85 15.59
N ILE A 139 13.74 -5.08 14.31
CA ILE A 139 14.44 -4.36 13.26
C ILE A 139 13.98 -2.91 13.28
N ASP A 140 14.94 -2.00 13.38
CA ASP A 140 14.67 -0.58 13.42
C ASP A 140 14.68 0.01 12.02
N ILE A 141 13.50 0.34 11.50
CA ILE A 141 13.39 0.94 10.16
C ILE A 141 13.94 2.36 10.09
N SER A 142 14.31 2.94 11.23
CA SER A 142 14.97 4.25 11.26
C SER A 142 16.41 4.18 10.80
N LYS A 143 17.01 3.01 10.77
CA LYS A 143 18.39 2.81 10.35
C LYS A 143 18.42 2.36 8.89
N PRO A 144 19.16 3.07 8.03
CA PRO A 144 19.35 2.57 6.66
C PRO A 144 20.20 1.34 6.67
N ASP A 145 19.83 0.37 5.86
CA ASP A 145 20.65 -0.82 5.63
C ASP A 145 21.48 -0.65 4.38
#